data_228814ded16b17bd5f1ce1f2d099cc04
#
_entry.id   228814ded16b17bd5f1ce1f2d099cc04
#
_cell.length_a   1.000
_cell.length_b   1.000
_cell.length_c   1.000
_cell.angle_alpha   90.00
_cell.angle_beta   90.00
_cell.angle_gamma   90.00
#
_symmetry.space_group_name_H-M   'P 1'
#
loop_
_entity.id
_entity.type
_entity.pdbx_description
1 polymer ?
#
loop_
_entity_poly.entity_id
_entity_poly.type
_entity_poly.pdbx_seq_one_letter_code
_entity_poly.pdbx_strand_id
1 'polypeptide(L)'
;GLPRIIGMLLAGILIGPYVLNWLDDSILSISSELRQMALIIILIKAGLSLDLSDLKKVGRPAVMMACVPASCEILAFFLLAPHILGINRIEAAVMGAVLGAVSPAVVVPRMVQLMEEKRGTGQGIPQMILAGASCDDIYVIVLFSTFSTMAQGGSAHLKDFINIPVSIILGIALGSVAGYLLSLFFETAYAHSHM
;
A
#
# COMPACT_ATOMS: atom_id res chain seq x y z
N GLY A 1 -21.75 14.43 -3.13
CA GLY A 1 -20.92 15.07 -2.12
C GLY A 1 -19.44 14.89 -2.45
N LEU A 2 -18.58 15.73 -1.90
CA LEU A 2 -17.12 15.62 -2.06
C LEU A 2 -16.60 14.33 -1.40
N PRO A 3 -15.57 13.69 -1.97
CA PRO A 3 -14.92 12.56 -1.33
C PRO A 3 -14.38 12.93 0.06
N ARG A 4 -14.49 12.01 1.03
CA ARG A 4 -14.04 12.23 2.42
C ARG A 4 -12.59 12.69 2.53
N ILE A 5 -11.73 12.20 1.61
CA ILE A 5 -10.31 12.54 1.59
C ILE A 5 -10.07 14.04 1.39
N ILE A 6 -10.89 14.70 0.55
CA ILE A 6 -10.78 16.15 0.31
C ILE A 6 -11.10 16.91 1.60
N GLY A 7 -12.13 16.49 2.33
CA GLY A 7 -12.48 17.10 3.62
C GLY A 7 -11.38 16.93 4.67
N MET A 8 -10.79 15.74 4.76
CA MET A 8 -9.68 15.47 5.68
C MET A 8 -8.43 16.28 5.33
N LEU A 9 -8.14 16.42 4.04
CA LEU A 9 -6.98 17.18 3.56
C LEU A 9 -7.15 18.67 3.84
N LEU A 10 -8.32 19.23 3.55
CA LEU A 10 -8.62 20.63 3.87
C LEU A 10 -8.60 20.90 5.38
N ALA A 11 -9.17 20.01 6.18
CA ALA A 11 -9.10 20.11 7.64
C ALA A 11 -7.64 20.09 8.13
N GLY A 12 -6.82 19.14 7.61
CA GLY A 12 -5.41 19.04 7.96
C GLY A 12 -4.61 20.29 7.59
N ILE A 13 -4.89 20.90 6.44
CA ILE A 13 -4.25 22.16 6.03
C ILE A 13 -4.65 23.30 6.98
N LEU A 14 -5.92 23.39 7.32
CA LEU A 14 -6.44 24.47 8.19
C LEU A 14 -5.87 24.39 9.61
N ILE A 15 -5.83 23.19 10.23
CA ILE A 15 -5.33 23.05 11.60
C ILE A 15 -3.78 22.96 11.66
N GLY A 16 -3.15 22.74 10.52
CA GLY A 16 -1.70 22.56 10.39
C GLY A 16 -0.90 23.84 10.69
N PRO A 17 0.44 23.69 10.70
CA PRO A 17 1.36 24.76 11.15
C PRO A 17 1.38 26.00 10.24
N TYR A 18 0.88 25.86 9.00
CA TYR A 18 0.92 26.96 8.03
C TYR A 18 -0.33 27.87 8.02
N VAL A 19 -1.41 27.48 8.70
CA VAL A 19 -2.67 28.28 8.73
C VAL A 19 -3.05 28.61 10.16
N LEU A 20 -3.66 27.70 10.91
CA LEU A 20 -4.13 27.98 12.28
C LEU A 20 -3.10 27.61 13.36
N ASN A 21 -2.14 26.78 13.03
CA ASN A 21 -1.11 26.28 13.95
C ASN A 21 -1.69 25.73 15.28
N TRP A 22 -2.76 24.94 15.18
CA TRP A 22 -3.43 24.35 16.34
C TRP A 22 -2.78 23.02 16.78
N LEU A 23 -1.89 22.47 15.96
CA LEU A 23 -1.17 21.23 16.27
C LEU A 23 0.12 21.56 17.01
N ASP A 24 0.27 20.99 18.20
CA ASP A 24 1.49 21.06 18.98
C ASP A 24 2.63 20.33 18.27
N ASP A 25 3.85 20.83 18.42
CA ASP A 25 5.06 20.23 17.81
C ASP A 25 5.28 18.79 18.24
N SER A 26 4.86 18.41 19.44
CA SER A 26 4.93 17.02 19.91
C SER A 26 4.08 16.07 19.06
N ILE A 27 2.89 16.50 18.60
CA ILE A 27 2.02 15.73 17.72
C ILE A 27 2.63 15.63 16.32
N LEU A 28 3.20 16.73 15.83
CA LEU A 28 3.87 16.76 14.54
C LEU A 28 5.11 15.86 14.51
N SER A 29 5.86 15.79 15.59
CA SER A 29 7.06 14.93 15.71
C SER A 29 6.74 13.44 15.62
N ILE A 30 5.61 12.99 16.16
CA ILE A 30 5.16 11.57 16.11
C ILE A 30 4.18 11.28 14.96
N SER A 31 3.96 12.22 14.06
CA SER A 31 2.98 12.05 12.96
C SER A 31 3.32 10.90 12.02
N SER A 32 4.62 10.58 11.86
CA SER A 32 5.11 9.45 11.06
C SER A 32 4.67 8.12 11.66
N GLU A 33 4.86 7.96 12.96
CA GLU A 33 4.49 6.76 13.73
C GLU A 33 2.97 6.57 13.75
N LEU A 34 2.22 7.66 13.93
CA LEU A 34 0.75 7.62 13.89
C LEU A 34 0.24 7.17 12.52
N ARG A 35 0.85 7.63 11.42
CA ARG A 35 0.50 7.16 10.07
C ARG A 35 0.82 5.68 9.88
N GLN A 36 1.96 5.20 10.36
CA GLN A 36 2.31 3.78 10.29
C GLN A 36 1.34 2.91 11.09
N MET A 37 0.96 3.33 12.30
CA MET A 37 -0.06 2.63 13.09
C MET A 37 -1.40 2.59 12.36
N ALA A 38 -1.85 3.70 11.80
CA ALA A 38 -3.09 3.76 11.03
C ALA A 38 -3.05 2.81 9.82
N LEU A 39 -1.92 2.78 9.09
CA LEU A 39 -1.71 1.88 7.96
C LEU A 39 -1.79 0.41 8.38
N ILE A 40 -1.13 0.02 9.49
CA ILE A 40 -1.18 -1.34 10.01
C ILE A 40 -2.62 -1.74 10.34
N ILE A 41 -3.39 -0.89 11.01
CA ILE A 41 -4.80 -1.15 11.35
C ILE A 41 -5.64 -1.33 10.09
N ILE A 42 -5.44 -0.49 9.07
CA ILE A 42 -6.15 -0.59 7.79
C ILE A 42 -5.82 -1.91 7.09
N LEU A 43 -4.54 -2.29 7.04
CA LEU A 43 -4.10 -3.54 6.41
C LEU A 43 -4.59 -4.78 7.15
N ILE A 44 -4.60 -4.77 8.49
CA ILE A 44 -5.20 -5.86 9.29
C ILE A 44 -6.69 -6.00 8.97
N LYS A 45 -7.43 -4.89 8.96
CA LYS A 45 -8.86 -4.90 8.61
C LYS A 45 -9.08 -5.44 7.19
N ALA A 46 -8.25 -5.05 6.23
CA ALA A 46 -8.28 -5.55 4.88
C ALA A 46 -8.04 -7.06 4.82
N GLY A 47 -7.01 -7.54 5.50
CA GLY A 47 -6.66 -8.96 5.56
C GLY A 47 -7.79 -9.81 6.15
N LEU A 48 -8.41 -9.34 7.25
CA LEU A 48 -9.55 -10.01 7.87
C LEU A 48 -10.82 -10.02 6.99
N SER A 49 -10.93 -9.12 6.04
CA SER A 49 -12.06 -9.04 5.09
C SER A 49 -11.88 -9.92 3.86
N LEU A 50 -10.68 -10.49 3.66
CA LEU A 50 -10.37 -11.33 2.50
C LEU A 50 -10.68 -12.80 2.79
N ASP A 51 -11.44 -13.45 1.89
CA ASP A 51 -11.60 -14.89 1.87
C ASP A 51 -10.45 -15.53 1.07
N LEU A 52 -9.77 -16.52 1.67
CA LEU A 52 -8.68 -17.26 1.03
C LEU A 52 -9.13 -17.98 -0.26
N SER A 53 -10.39 -18.38 -0.33
CA SER A 53 -10.95 -19.00 -1.53
C SER A 53 -11.06 -18.01 -2.69
N ASP A 54 -11.45 -16.78 -2.41
CA ASP A 54 -11.51 -15.71 -3.39
C ASP A 54 -10.12 -15.24 -3.81
N LEU A 55 -9.17 -15.20 -2.87
CA LEU A 55 -7.78 -14.87 -3.18
C LEU A 55 -7.13 -15.88 -4.13
N LYS A 56 -7.45 -17.18 -3.99
CA LYS A 56 -6.98 -18.22 -4.93
C LYS A 56 -7.52 -18.02 -6.34
N LYS A 57 -8.75 -17.56 -6.50
CA LYS A 57 -9.36 -17.29 -7.82
C LYS A 57 -8.72 -16.10 -8.53
N VAL A 58 -8.31 -15.08 -7.77
CA VAL A 58 -7.78 -13.83 -8.32
C VAL A 58 -6.25 -13.70 -8.26
N GLY A 59 -5.54 -14.76 -7.84
CA GLY A 59 -4.09 -14.73 -7.58
C GLY A 59 -3.27 -14.19 -8.76
N ARG A 60 -3.39 -14.78 -9.95
CA ARG A 60 -2.65 -14.32 -11.14
C ARG A 60 -3.07 -12.92 -11.59
N PRO A 61 -4.36 -12.57 -11.74
CA PRO A 61 -4.80 -11.21 -12.00
C PRO A 61 -4.33 -10.20 -10.95
N ALA A 62 -4.30 -10.56 -9.66
CA ALA A 62 -3.81 -9.68 -8.60
C ALA A 62 -2.32 -9.34 -8.75
N VAL A 63 -1.47 -10.32 -9.08
CA VAL A 63 -0.05 -10.08 -9.36
C VAL A 63 0.14 -9.16 -10.57
N MET A 64 -0.63 -9.40 -11.64
CA MET A 64 -0.58 -8.51 -12.81
C MET A 64 -1.06 -7.09 -12.46
N MET A 65 -2.09 -6.98 -11.63
CA MET A 65 -2.61 -5.68 -11.15
C MET A 65 -1.60 -4.93 -10.28
N ALA A 66 -0.76 -5.64 -9.53
CA ALA A 66 0.31 -5.05 -8.73
C ALA A 66 1.47 -4.51 -9.59
N CYS A 67 1.84 -5.22 -10.67
CA CYS A 67 3.06 -4.89 -11.41
C CYS A 67 2.81 -4.07 -12.68
N VAL A 68 1.76 -4.40 -13.45
CA VAL A 68 1.57 -3.83 -14.79
C VAL A 68 1.24 -2.33 -14.76
N PRO A 69 0.28 -1.84 -13.95
CA PRO A 69 -0.03 -0.41 -13.92
C PRO A 69 1.17 0.44 -13.50
N ALA A 70 1.84 0.08 -12.42
CA ALA A 70 3.02 0.79 -11.93
C ALA A 70 4.17 0.77 -12.96
N SER A 71 4.41 -0.38 -13.62
CA SER A 71 5.42 -0.46 -14.68
C SER A 71 5.08 0.43 -15.87
N CYS A 72 3.82 0.48 -16.29
CA CYS A 72 3.37 1.36 -17.38
C CYS A 72 3.53 2.84 -17.01
N GLU A 73 3.21 3.19 -15.77
CA GLU A 73 3.35 4.56 -15.27
C GLU A 73 4.81 4.97 -15.20
N ILE A 74 5.68 4.15 -14.60
CA ILE A 74 7.13 4.40 -14.56
C ILE A 74 7.70 4.55 -15.98
N LEU A 75 7.29 3.68 -16.89
CA LEU A 75 7.73 3.76 -18.29
C LEU A 75 7.27 5.06 -18.97
N ALA A 76 6.03 5.47 -18.74
CA ALA A 76 5.50 6.72 -19.27
C ALA A 76 6.29 7.92 -18.75
N PHE A 77 6.57 7.99 -17.44
CA PHE A 77 7.42 9.03 -16.86
C PHE A 77 8.84 8.99 -17.45
N PHE A 78 9.45 7.82 -17.52
CA PHE A 78 10.80 7.64 -18.05
C PHE A 78 10.95 8.16 -19.48
N LEU A 79 9.91 8.00 -20.31
CA LEU A 79 9.91 8.43 -21.71
C LEU A 79 9.52 9.90 -21.87
N LEU A 80 8.50 10.38 -21.15
CA LEU A 80 7.88 11.68 -21.40
C LEU A 80 8.41 12.78 -20.48
N ALA A 81 8.69 12.51 -19.21
CA ALA A 81 9.09 13.54 -18.26
C ALA A 81 10.41 14.26 -18.63
N PRO A 82 11.43 13.60 -19.20
CA PRO A 82 12.62 14.29 -19.67
C PRO A 82 12.33 15.37 -20.72
N HIS A 83 11.35 15.13 -21.58
CA HIS A 83 10.98 16.09 -22.64
C HIS A 83 10.09 17.24 -22.13
N ILE A 84 9.28 16.98 -21.09
CA ILE A 84 8.31 17.96 -20.58
C ILE A 84 8.94 18.79 -19.45
N LEU A 85 9.70 18.14 -18.56
CA LEU A 85 10.21 18.75 -17.33
C LEU A 85 11.72 19.06 -17.39
N GLY A 86 12.44 18.61 -18.43
CA GLY A 86 13.89 18.84 -18.56
C GLY A 86 14.74 18.09 -17.54
N ILE A 87 14.19 17.04 -16.88
CA ILE A 87 14.89 16.20 -15.92
C ILE A 87 15.60 15.02 -16.60
N ASN A 88 16.54 14.40 -15.91
CA ASN A 88 17.21 13.24 -16.46
C ASN A 88 16.29 11.99 -16.40
N ARG A 89 16.60 10.96 -17.21
CA ARG A 89 15.77 9.74 -17.31
C ARG A 89 15.67 8.97 -16.00
N ILE A 90 16.73 8.95 -15.19
CA ILE A 90 16.74 8.22 -13.91
C ILE A 90 15.86 8.96 -12.90
N GLU A 91 15.95 10.28 -12.85
CA GLU A 91 15.07 11.12 -12.03
C GLU A 91 13.60 10.95 -12.44
N ALA A 92 13.35 10.87 -13.76
CA ALA A 92 12.02 10.61 -14.29
C ALA A 92 11.50 9.21 -13.86
N ALA A 93 12.35 8.19 -13.81
CA ALA A 93 11.99 6.86 -13.31
C ALA A 93 11.69 6.89 -11.80
N VAL A 94 12.48 7.61 -11.01
CA VAL A 94 12.20 7.84 -9.57
C VAL A 94 10.84 8.50 -9.38
N MET A 95 10.57 9.55 -10.14
CA MET A 95 9.29 10.27 -10.10
C MET A 95 8.12 9.36 -10.47
N GLY A 96 8.27 8.55 -11.53
CA GLY A 96 7.27 7.56 -11.93
C GLY A 96 7.02 6.49 -10.87
N ALA A 97 8.07 6.03 -10.17
CA ALA A 97 7.93 5.08 -9.08
C ALA A 97 7.17 5.69 -7.88
N VAL A 98 7.44 6.94 -7.53
CA VAL A 98 6.74 7.63 -6.43
C VAL A 98 5.25 7.83 -6.74
N LEU A 99 4.94 8.24 -7.96
CA LEU A 99 3.57 8.56 -8.37
C LEU A 99 2.75 7.31 -8.72
N GLY A 100 3.42 6.25 -9.20
CA GLY A 100 2.79 4.97 -9.53
C GLY A 100 2.35 4.14 -8.32
N ALA A 101 2.76 4.52 -7.11
CA ALA A 101 2.35 3.84 -5.89
C ALA A 101 0.87 4.06 -5.58
N VAL A 102 0.13 2.98 -5.36
CA VAL A 102 -1.29 3.02 -5.00
C VAL A 102 -1.43 3.07 -3.48
N SER A 103 -2.11 4.08 -2.94
CA SER A 103 -2.29 4.21 -1.49
C SER A 103 -3.32 3.20 -0.94
N PRO A 104 -2.92 2.21 -0.13
CA PRO A 104 -3.85 1.28 0.52
C PRO A 104 -4.86 2.00 1.42
N ALA A 105 -4.47 3.10 2.04
CA ALA A 105 -5.34 3.89 2.91
C ALA A 105 -6.59 4.42 2.19
N VAL A 106 -6.52 4.64 0.88
CA VAL A 106 -7.65 5.09 0.05
C VAL A 106 -8.40 3.92 -0.55
N VAL A 107 -7.66 2.94 -1.09
CA VAL A 107 -8.24 1.82 -1.86
C VAL A 107 -8.93 0.82 -0.94
N VAL A 108 -8.29 0.42 0.16
CA VAL A 108 -8.80 -0.63 1.06
C VAL A 108 -10.20 -0.32 1.60
N PRO A 109 -10.46 0.84 2.23
CA PRO A 109 -11.80 1.11 2.76
C PRO A 109 -12.89 1.09 1.68
N ARG A 110 -12.54 1.51 0.45
CA ARG A 110 -13.50 1.51 -0.65
C ARG A 110 -13.79 0.10 -1.18
N MET A 111 -12.76 -0.74 -1.28
CA MET A 111 -12.93 -2.14 -1.71
C MET A 111 -13.70 -2.95 -0.66
N VAL A 112 -13.40 -2.77 0.62
CA VAL A 112 -14.16 -3.40 1.71
C VAL A 112 -15.63 -2.99 1.65
N GLN A 113 -15.93 -1.71 1.47
CA GLN A 113 -17.30 -1.24 1.30
C GLN A 113 -18.00 -1.92 0.10
N LEU A 114 -17.34 -2.03 -1.05
CA LEU A 114 -17.91 -2.69 -2.23
C LEU A 114 -18.16 -4.18 -1.98
N MET A 115 -17.29 -4.83 -1.19
CA MET A 115 -17.49 -6.23 -0.78
C MET A 115 -18.70 -6.39 0.14
N GLU A 116 -18.86 -5.50 1.13
CA GLU A 116 -20.02 -5.46 2.02
C GLU A 116 -21.33 -5.21 1.24
N GLU A 117 -21.30 -4.31 0.25
CA GLU A 117 -22.42 -4.02 -0.65
C GLU A 117 -22.64 -5.11 -1.73
N LYS A 118 -21.80 -6.15 -1.77
CA LYS A 118 -21.80 -7.23 -2.77
C LYS A 118 -21.71 -6.74 -4.23
N ARG A 119 -21.01 -5.62 -4.45
CA ARG A 119 -20.80 -5.06 -5.79
C ARG A 119 -19.49 -5.55 -6.39
N GLY A 120 -19.57 -6.19 -7.55
CA GLY A 120 -18.42 -6.73 -8.27
C GLY A 120 -17.77 -7.96 -7.63
N THR A 121 -18.37 -8.51 -6.55
CA THR A 121 -17.85 -9.68 -5.84
C THR A 121 -17.99 -10.98 -6.62
N GLY A 122 -19.00 -11.07 -7.50
CA GLY A 122 -19.20 -12.27 -8.34
C GLY A 122 -18.03 -12.54 -9.29
N GLN A 123 -17.29 -11.51 -9.70
CA GLN A 123 -16.09 -11.61 -10.53
C GLN A 123 -14.80 -11.44 -9.72
N GLY A 124 -14.90 -11.26 -8.40
CA GLY A 124 -13.75 -11.06 -7.53
C GLY A 124 -13.01 -9.74 -7.75
N ILE A 125 -13.65 -8.72 -8.35
CA ILE A 125 -12.99 -7.44 -8.70
C ILE A 125 -12.46 -6.70 -7.46
N PRO A 126 -13.25 -6.47 -6.39
CA PRO A 126 -12.74 -5.81 -5.20
C PRO A 126 -11.62 -6.59 -4.52
N GLN A 127 -11.72 -7.93 -4.48
CA GLN A 127 -10.70 -8.82 -3.92
C GLN A 127 -9.39 -8.74 -4.71
N MET A 128 -9.48 -8.73 -6.05
CA MET A 128 -8.34 -8.61 -6.95
C MET A 128 -7.62 -7.27 -6.75
N ILE A 129 -8.37 -6.18 -6.69
CA ILE A 129 -7.81 -4.83 -6.48
C ILE A 129 -7.16 -4.73 -5.11
N LEU A 130 -7.80 -5.29 -4.07
CA LEU A 130 -7.28 -5.28 -2.71
C LEU A 130 -5.96 -6.06 -2.59
N ALA A 131 -5.92 -7.27 -3.17
CA ALA A 131 -4.72 -8.08 -3.21
C ALA A 131 -3.61 -7.43 -4.06
N GLY A 132 -3.95 -6.85 -5.22
CA GLY A 132 -3.03 -6.12 -6.08
C GLY A 132 -2.41 -4.92 -5.39
N ALA A 133 -3.21 -4.07 -4.77
CA ALA A 133 -2.76 -2.89 -4.04
C ALA A 133 -1.86 -3.20 -2.83
N SER A 134 -2.00 -4.38 -2.22
CA SER A 134 -1.11 -4.81 -1.13
C SER A 134 0.26 -5.28 -1.62
N CYS A 135 0.34 -5.83 -2.83
CA CYS A 135 1.60 -6.28 -3.43
C CYS A 135 2.32 -5.15 -4.19
N ASP A 136 1.57 -4.17 -4.68
CA ASP A 136 2.08 -3.02 -5.43
C ASP A 136 3.10 -2.22 -4.62
N ASP A 137 2.82 -1.96 -3.35
CA ASP A 137 3.71 -1.24 -2.45
C ASP A 137 5.12 -1.85 -2.42
N ILE A 138 5.21 -3.19 -2.31
CA ILE A 138 6.51 -3.88 -2.26
C ILE A 138 7.25 -3.71 -3.59
N TYR A 139 6.55 -3.88 -4.70
CA TYR A 139 7.09 -3.74 -6.04
C TYR A 139 7.63 -2.33 -6.29
N VAL A 140 6.82 -1.32 -6.00
CA VAL A 140 7.16 0.09 -6.22
C VAL A 140 8.26 0.56 -5.29
N ILE A 141 8.28 0.16 -4.00
CA ILE A 141 9.35 0.52 -3.05
C ILE A 141 10.70 0.01 -3.52
N VAL A 142 10.77 -1.23 -4.05
CA VAL A 142 12.03 -1.76 -4.56
C VAL A 142 12.49 -1.02 -5.80
N LEU A 143 11.59 -0.73 -6.75
CA LEU A 143 11.94 0.06 -7.93
C LEU A 143 12.36 1.49 -7.58
N PHE A 144 11.65 2.14 -6.66
CA PHE A 144 12.02 3.45 -6.15
C PHE A 144 13.41 3.45 -5.51
N SER A 145 13.69 2.48 -4.64
CA SER A 145 14.98 2.36 -3.98
C SER A 145 16.11 2.15 -4.99
N THR A 146 15.87 1.30 -5.99
CA THR A 146 16.83 1.01 -7.07
C THR A 146 17.11 2.27 -7.90
N PHE A 147 16.08 2.95 -8.39
CA PHE A 147 16.24 4.16 -9.19
C PHE A 147 16.83 5.31 -8.38
N SER A 148 16.46 5.45 -7.10
CA SER A 148 17.01 6.45 -6.20
C SER A 148 18.50 6.24 -5.97
N THR A 149 18.96 4.99 -5.79
CA THR A 149 20.37 4.65 -5.69
C THR A 149 21.12 4.99 -6.99
N MET A 150 20.54 4.69 -8.14
CA MET A 150 21.11 5.05 -9.44
C MET A 150 21.21 6.57 -9.63
N ALA A 151 20.20 7.32 -9.19
CA ALA A 151 20.21 8.79 -9.25
C ALA A 151 21.31 9.42 -8.40
N GLN A 152 21.70 8.75 -7.31
CA GLN A 152 22.80 9.18 -6.43
C GLN A 152 24.19 8.70 -6.92
N GLY A 153 24.30 8.16 -8.13
CA GLY A 153 25.57 7.69 -8.70
C GLY A 153 25.96 6.27 -8.31
N GLY A 154 25.08 5.53 -7.65
CA GLY A 154 25.22 4.10 -7.36
C GLY A 154 24.87 3.23 -8.56
N SER A 155 25.17 1.94 -8.47
CA SER A 155 24.78 0.92 -9.47
C SER A 155 23.56 0.14 -8.98
N ALA A 156 22.64 -0.16 -9.90
CA ALA A 156 21.56 -1.10 -9.62
C ALA A 156 22.14 -2.52 -9.45
N HIS A 157 21.85 -3.16 -8.34
CA HIS A 157 22.25 -4.53 -8.11
C HIS A 157 21.06 -5.48 -8.32
N LEU A 158 21.31 -6.61 -9.01
CA LEU A 158 20.30 -7.68 -9.15
C LEU A 158 19.77 -8.17 -7.78
N LYS A 159 20.57 -8.02 -6.72
CA LYS A 159 20.14 -8.34 -5.35
C LYS A 159 18.94 -7.53 -4.88
N ASP A 160 18.76 -6.30 -5.36
CA ASP A 160 17.63 -5.44 -4.96
C ASP A 160 16.29 -6.04 -5.44
N PHE A 161 16.32 -6.66 -6.64
CA PHE A 161 15.15 -7.35 -7.19
C PHE A 161 14.84 -8.69 -6.51
N ILE A 162 15.86 -9.36 -5.94
CA ILE A 162 15.68 -10.60 -5.16
C ILE A 162 14.96 -10.31 -3.84
N ASN A 163 15.08 -9.10 -3.32
CA ASN A 163 14.38 -8.71 -2.10
C ASN A 163 12.85 -8.70 -2.24
N ILE A 164 12.31 -8.52 -3.46
CA ILE A 164 10.85 -8.56 -3.69
C ILE A 164 10.27 -9.93 -3.29
N PRO A 165 10.67 -11.05 -3.92
CA PRO A 165 10.13 -12.35 -3.54
C PRO A 165 10.47 -12.75 -2.10
N VAL A 166 11.65 -12.36 -1.60
CA VAL A 166 12.04 -12.62 -0.21
C VAL A 166 11.11 -11.91 0.77
N SER A 167 10.81 -10.64 0.56
CA SER A 167 9.90 -9.87 1.41
C SER A 167 8.48 -10.44 1.37
N ILE A 168 8.01 -10.88 0.22
CA ILE A 168 6.70 -11.52 0.08
C ILE A 168 6.65 -12.83 0.86
N ILE A 169 7.64 -13.71 0.70
CA ILE A 169 7.71 -15.01 1.39
C ILE A 169 7.80 -14.81 2.90
N LEU A 170 8.68 -13.91 3.37
CA LEU A 170 8.82 -13.60 4.79
C LEU A 170 7.54 -12.98 5.36
N GLY A 171 6.89 -12.08 4.62
CA GLY A 171 5.62 -11.48 5.03
C GLY A 171 4.51 -12.53 5.18
N ILE A 172 4.39 -13.46 4.23
CA ILE A 172 3.44 -14.57 4.31
C ILE A 172 3.76 -15.49 5.49
N ALA A 173 5.02 -15.87 5.68
CA ALA A 173 5.44 -16.75 6.77
C ALA A 173 5.18 -16.11 8.14
N LEU A 174 5.64 -14.90 8.37
CA LEU A 174 5.44 -14.16 9.62
C LEU A 174 3.96 -13.85 9.88
N GLY A 175 3.23 -13.43 8.85
CA GLY A 175 1.80 -13.18 8.94
C GLY A 175 1.01 -14.43 9.28
N SER A 176 1.35 -15.58 8.70
CA SER A 176 0.72 -16.86 9.00
C SER A 176 0.98 -17.30 10.44
N VAL A 177 2.21 -17.17 10.93
CA VAL A 177 2.58 -17.49 12.31
C VAL A 177 1.85 -16.55 13.30
N ALA A 178 1.90 -15.25 13.03
CA ALA A 178 1.21 -14.27 13.87
C ALA A 178 -0.31 -14.47 13.89
N GLY A 179 -0.92 -14.73 12.73
CA GLY A 179 -2.34 -15.01 12.62
C GLY A 179 -2.76 -16.28 13.36
N TYR A 180 -1.94 -17.33 13.29
CA TYR A 180 -2.17 -18.56 14.03
C TYR A 180 -2.09 -18.34 15.55
N LEU A 181 -1.07 -17.63 16.02
CA LEU A 181 -0.93 -17.30 17.45
C LEU A 181 -2.09 -16.45 17.97
N LEU A 182 -2.54 -15.47 17.17
CA LEU A 182 -3.71 -14.65 17.51
C LEU A 182 -4.99 -15.49 17.55
N SER A 183 -5.19 -16.42 16.61
CA SER A 183 -6.33 -17.34 16.62
C SER A 183 -6.37 -18.17 17.89
N LEU A 184 -5.24 -18.77 18.27
CA LEU A 184 -5.12 -19.53 19.54
C LEU A 184 -5.42 -18.65 20.76
N PHE A 185 -4.91 -17.43 20.77
CA PHE A 185 -5.15 -16.50 21.87
C PHE A 185 -6.63 -16.15 22.01
N PHE A 186 -7.29 -15.82 20.91
CA PHE A 186 -8.72 -15.49 20.93
C PHE A 186 -9.61 -16.69 21.26
N GLU A 187 -9.31 -17.88 20.74
CA GLU A 187 -10.04 -19.10 21.12
C GLU A 187 -9.93 -19.38 22.60
N THR A 188 -8.72 -19.25 23.17
CA THR A 188 -8.49 -19.46 24.62
C THR A 188 -9.17 -18.39 25.46
N ALA A 189 -9.09 -17.11 25.05
CA ALA A 189 -9.72 -16.00 25.75
C ALA A 189 -11.26 -16.09 25.69
N TYR A 190 -11.82 -16.51 24.55
CA TYR A 190 -13.26 -16.67 24.37
C TYR A 190 -13.81 -17.86 25.19
N ALA A 191 -13.07 -18.96 25.24
CA ALA A 191 -13.43 -20.10 26.07
C ALA A 191 -13.49 -19.75 27.56
N HIS A 192 -12.64 -18.81 28.03
CA HIS A 192 -12.64 -18.36 29.44
C HIS A 192 -13.74 -17.33 29.75
N SER A 193 -14.26 -16.63 28.75
CA SER A 193 -15.31 -15.61 28.93
C SER A 193 -16.73 -16.17 28.99
N HIS A 194 -16.91 -17.44 28.66
CA HIS A 194 -18.23 -18.15 28.68
C HIS A 194 -18.35 -19.24 29.74
N MET A 195 -17.41 -19.32 30.68
CA MET A 195 -17.56 -20.03 31.94
C MET A 195 -17.87 -19.04 33.06
#